data_1518b2f69229dc941c8b67f6f7fecdfc
#
_entry.id   1518b2f69229dc941c8b67f6f7fecdfc
#
_cell.length_a   1.000
_cell.length_b   1.000
_cell.length_c   1.000
_cell.angle_alpha   90.00
_cell.angle_beta   90.00
_cell.angle_gamma   90.00
#
_symmetry.space_group_name_H-M   'P 1'
#
loop_
_entity.id
_entity.type
_entity.pdbx_description
1 polymer ?
#
loop_
_entity_poly.entity_id
_entity_poly.type
_entity_poly.pdbx_seq_one_letter_code
_entity_poly.pdbx_strand_id
1 'polypeptide(L)'
;MIARVVILIASLLATAPAMAQSMSAEAAQRFVAGKLFTFSCVEGSRGLGQIYSDGSAIGTIQVSGSGPVRSFGLPPGSFKVKGDAVCATLKGLSFEPCFNLNRTGEQSFRASLTGLGSFAHCDFVRRLNSAGLNEPVARPGRP
;
A
#
# COMPACT_ATOMS: atom_id res chain seq x y z
N MET A 1 -46.78 -46.96 -3.62
CA MET A 1 -46.61 -45.58 -3.12
C MET A 1 -45.10 -45.37 -2.84
N ILE A 2 -44.42 -44.69 -3.73
CA ILE A 2 -42.98 -44.47 -3.63
C ILE A 2 -42.78 -43.02 -3.12
N ALA A 3 -42.38 -42.91 -1.86
CA ALA A 3 -42.06 -41.59 -1.26
C ALA A 3 -40.72 -41.09 -1.82
N ARG A 4 -40.76 -40.02 -2.58
CA ARG A 4 -39.58 -39.28 -3.06
C ARG A 4 -39.10 -38.40 -1.93
N VAL A 5 -38.00 -38.78 -1.30
CA VAL A 5 -37.29 -37.93 -0.36
C VAL A 5 -36.40 -36.99 -1.19
N VAL A 6 -36.77 -35.73 -1.25
CA VAL A 6 -35.93 -34.67 -1.84
C VAL A 6 -34.97 -34.16 -0.76
N ILE A 7 -33.71 -34.54 -0.85
CA ILE A 7 -32.66 -34.03 0.02
C ILE A 7 -32.21 -32.67 -0.54
N LEU A 8 -32.65 -31.58 0.08
CA LEU A 8 -32.14 -30.24 -0.14
C LEU A 8 -30.77 -30.10 0.52
N ILE A 9 -29.72 -30.21 -0.28
CA ILE A 9 -28.36 -29.90 0.15
C ILE A 9 -28.23 -28.38 0.12
N ALA A 10 -28.38 -27.72 1.26
CA ALA A 10 -28.07 -26.31 1.44
C ALA A 10 -26.55 -26.15 1.44
N SER A 11 -25.98 -25.70 0.33
CA SER A 11 -24.57 -25.32 0.23
C SER A 11 -24.36 -24.03 1.03
N LEU A 12 -23.86 -24.16 2.28
CA LEU A 12 -23.32 -23.03 3.02
C LEU A 12 -22.01 -22.61 2.34
N LEU A 13 -22.08 -21.56 1.53
CA LEU A 13 -20.92 -20.82 1.10
C LEU A 13 -20.32 -20.13 2.33
N ALA A 14 -19.33 -20.77 2.94
CA ALA A 14 -18.53 -20.17 3.99
C ALA A 14 -17.69 -19.04 3.36
N THR A 15 -18.15 -17.80 3.47
CA THR A 15 -17.34 -16.62 3.20
C THR A 15 -16.28 -16.53 4.28
N ALA A 16 -15.08 -17.04 4.00
CA ALA A 16 -13.94 -16.84 4.88
C ALA A 16 -13.63 -15.33 4.94
N PRO A 17 -13.51 -14.72 6.13
CA PRO A 17 -13.07 -13.35 6.24
C PRO A 17 -11.68 -13.24 5.62
N ALA A 18 -11.49 -12.26 4.74
CA ALA A 18 -10.17 -11.95 4.19
C ALA A 18 -9.28 -11.46 5.35
N MET A 19 -8.55 -12.38 5.96
CA MET A 19 -7.59 -12.06 7.02
C MET A 19 -6.46 -11.25 6.41
N ALA A 20 -6.15 -10.09 7.00
CA ALA A 20 -4.99 -9.30 6.64
C ALA A 20 -3.73 -10.18 6.80
N GLN A 21 -3.05 -10.47 5.69
CA GLN A 21 -1.88 -11.34 5.69
C GLN A 21 -0.62 -10.48 5.77
N SER A 22 0.20 -10.72 6.81
CA SER A 22 1.50 -10.08 6.90
C SER A 22 2.40 -10.52 5.74
N MET A 23 3.09 -9.56 5.14
CA MET A 23 4.07 -9.82 4.07
C MET A 23 5.48 -9.78 4.65
N SER A 24 6.38 -10.65 4.17
CA SER A 24 7.80 -10.43 4.37
C SER A 24 8.21 -9.11 3.71
N ALA A 25 9.28 -8.49 4.18
CA ALA A 25 9.72 -7.22 3.61
C ALA A 25 10.08 -7.33 2.12
N GLU A 26 10.67 -8.45 1.69
CA GLU A 26 10.97 -8.73 0.29
C GLU A 26 9.71 -8.94 -0.55
N ALA A 27 8.71 -9.65 -0.02
CA ALA A 27 7.42 -9.83 -0.69
C ALA A 27 6.68 -8.49 -0.82
N ALA A 28 6.73 -7.66 0.23
CA ALA A 28 6.16 -6.31 0.22
C ALA A 28 6.83 -5.42 -0.85
N GLN A 29 8.16 -5.45 -0.94
CA GLN A 29 8.90 -4.70 -1.94
C GLN A 29 8.51 -5.10 -3.37
N ARG A 30 8.42 -6.40 -3.65
CA ARG A 30 7.96 -6.90 -4.96
C ARG A 30 6.50 -6.55 -5.25
N PHE A 31 5.66 -6.54 -4.21
CA PHE A 31 4.25 -6.22 -4.34
C PHE A 31 4.02 -4.77 -4.75
N VAL A 32 4.79 -3.82 -4.19
CA VAL A 32 4.62 -2.39 -4.42
C VAL A 32 5.44 -1.85 -5.59
N ALA A 33 6.56 -2.48 -5.95
CA ALA A 33 7.52 -1.94 -6.91
C ALA A 33 6.91 -1.64 -8.28
N GLY A 34 7.09 -0.42 -8.75
CA GLY A 34 6.66 0.07 -10.05
C GLY A 34 5.16 0.30 -10.21
N LYS A 35 4.38 0.13 -9.16
CA LYS A 35 2.92 0.27 -9.20
C LYS A 35 2.47 1.57 -8.55
N LEU A 36 1.41 2.16 -9.09
CA LEU A 36 0.80 3.38 -8.55
C LEU A 36 -0.29 3.00 -7.54
N PHE A 37 -0.23 3.61 -6.36
CA PHE A 37 -1.22 3.43 -5.30
C PHE A 37 -1.83 4.77 -4.90
N THR A 38 -3.12 4.76 -4.59
CA THR A 38 -3.73 5.80 -3.75
C THR A 38 -3.50 5.40 -2.30
N PHE A 39 -3.30 6.36 -1.42
CA PHE A 39 -3.19 6.09 0.00
C PHE A 39 -4.01 7.06 0.83
N SER A 40 -4.45 6.58 1.98
CA SER A 40 -5.09 7.37 3.03
C SER A 40 -4.59 6.91 4.39
N CYS A 41 -4.21 7.86 5.22
CA CYS A 41 -3.65 7.61 6.54
C CYS A 41 -4.66 7.95 7.65
N VAL A 42 -4.50 7.33 8.81
CA VAL A 42 -5.40 7.49 9.94
C VAL A 42 -5.49 8.94 10.44
N GLU A 43 -4.42 9.73 10.29
CA GLU A 43 -4.40 11.14 10.66
C GLU A 43 -5.00 12.08 9.59
N GLY A 44 -5.52 11.52 8.49
CA GLY A 44 -6.20 12.25 7.43
C GLY A 44 -5.35 12.57 6.20
N SER A 45 -4.06 12.34 6.21
CA SER A 45 -3.22 12.50 5.00
C SER A 45 -3.64 11.54 3.91
N ARG A 46 -3.60 11.99 2.67
CA ARG A 46 -3.99 11.19 1.49
C ARG A 46 -3.22 11.61 0.25
N GLY A 47 -3.12 10.73 -0.70
CA GLY A 47 -2.41 11.04 -1.94
C GLY A 47 -2.26 9.88 -2.90
N LEU A 48 -1.30 10.04 -3.78
CA LEU A 48 -0.86 9.08 -4.77
C LEU A 48 0.63 8.84 -4.59
N GLY A 49 1.08 7.60 -4.74
CA GLY A 49 2.50 7.29 -4.67
C GLY A 49 2.89 6.09 -5.51
N GLN A 50 4.09 6.14 -6.04
CA GLN A 50 4.73 5.04 -6.75
C GLN A 50 6.13 4.85 -6.19
N ILE A 51 6.42 3.63 -5.75
CA ILE A 51 7.74 3.23 -5.24
C ILE A 51 8.40 2.37 -6.31
N TYR A 52 9.65 2.65 -6.63
CA TYR A 52 10.43 1.90 -7.61
C TYR A 52 11.32 0.87 -6.92
N SER A 53 11.79 -0.12 -7.69
CA SER A 53 12.64 -1.21 -7.19
C SER A 53 13.99 -0.74 -6.63
N ASP A 54 14.47 0.44 -7.06
CA ASP A 54 15.68 1.08 -6.52
C ASP A 54 15.48 1.81 -5.19
N GLY A 55 14.26 1.77 -4.63
CA GLY A 55 13.89 2.44 -3.40
C GLY A 55 13.59 3.93 -3.55
N SER A 56 13.56 4.44 -4.78
CA SER A 56 13.04 5.79 -5.05
C SER A 56 11.51 5.82 -5.01
N ALA A 57 10.93 6.98 -4.81
CA ALA A 57 9.49 7.17 -4.88
C ALA A 57 9.12 8.54 -5.42
N ILE A 58 7.97 8.61 -6.06
CA ILE A 58 7.34 9.87 -6.49
C ILE A 58 5.86 9.86 -6.11
N GLY A 59 5.29 11.02 -5.96
CA GLY A 59 3.87 11.09 -5.68
C GLY A 59 3.37 12.49 -5.33
N THR A 60 2.14 12.51 -4.85
CA THR A 60 1.48 13.70 -4.32
C THR A 60 0.90 13.38 -2.97
N ILE A 61 0.86 14.37 -2.09
CA ILE A 61 0.29 14.25 -0.75
C ILE A 61 -0.48 15.52 -0.36
N GLN A 62 -1.63 15.33 0.24
CA GLN A 62 -2.35 16.34 1.00
C GLN A 62 -2.27 15.97 2.48
N VAL A 63 -1.56 16.77 3.25
CA VAL A 63 -1.30 16.50 4.68
C VAL A 63 -2.56 16.76 5.50
N SER A 64 -2.87 15.84 6.41
CA SER A 64 -4.00 15.91 7.36
C SER A 64 -5.35 16.19 6.69
N GLY A 65 -5.51 15.81 5.43
CA GLY A 65 -6.76 15.99 4.67
C GLY A 65 -7.13 17.43 4.33
N SER A 66 -6.26 18.37 4.62
CA SER A 66 -6.48 19.82 4.39
C SER A 66 -5.25 20.48 3.76
N GLY A 67 -5.44 21.69 3.24
CA GLY A 67 -4.37 22.43 2.61
C GLY A 67 -4.07 21.97 1.16
N PRO A 68 -2.99 22.49 0.56
CA PRO A 68 -2.66 22.20 -0.82
C PRO A 68 -2.10 20.79 -1.02
N VAL A 69 -2.39 20.20 -2.16
CA VAL A 69 -1.72 18.98 -2.62
C VAL A 69 -0.30 19.35 -3.05
N ARG A 70 0.68 18.63 -2.54
CA ARG A 70 2.11 18.84 -2.83
C ARG A 70 2.69 17.60 -3.51
N SER A 71 3.56 17.82 -4.49
CA SER A 71 4.34 16.74 -5.10
C SER A 71 5.58 16.46 -4.25
N PHE A 72 5.98 15.19 -4.20
CA PHE A 72 7.22 14.77 -3.59
C PHE A 72 8.01 13.83 -4.51
N GLY A 73 9.32 13.83 -4.34
CA GLY A 73 10.23 12.87 -4.96
C GLY A 73 11.31 12.48 -3.97
N LEU A 74 11.52 11.18 -3.83
CA LEU A 74 12.55 10.60 -2.97
C LEU A 74 13.62 9.91 -3.82
N PRO A 75 14.91 10.12 -3.53
CA PRO A 75 16.00 9.56 -4.33
C PRO A 75 16.09 8.03 -4.17
N PRO A 76 16.84 7.34 -5.05
CA PRO A 76 17.15 5.92 -4.88
C PRO A 76 17.71 5.61 -3.49
N GLY A 77 17.31 4.45 -2.92
CA GLY A 77 17.72 4.03 -1.59
C GLY A 77 16.98 4.69 -0.43
N SER A 78 15.96 5.53 -0.70
CA SER A 78 15.11 6.10 0.36
C SER A 78 14.31 5.04 1.09
N PHE A 79 13.80 4.04 0.37
CA PHE A 79 13.14 2.87 0.96
C PHE A 79 14.06 1.66 0.94
N LYS A 80 14.24 1.02 2.08
CA LYS A 80 15.09 -0.16 2.26
C LYS A 80 14.41 -1.22 3.09
N VAL A 81 14.66 -2.47 2.75
CA VAL A 81 14.28 -3.61 3.60
C VAL A 81 15.28 -3.73 4.75
N LYS A 82 14.77 -3.78 5.98
CA LYS A 82 15.54 -4.06 7.20
C LYS A 82 14.79 -5.09 8.05
N GLY A 83 15.28 -6.31 8.10
CA GLY A 83 14.60 -7.41 8.78
C GLY A 83 13.21 -7.66 8.15
N ASP A 84 12.16 -7.59 8.96
CA ASP A 84 10.77 -7.79 8.53
C ASP A 84 10.04 -6.48 8.19
N ALA A 85 10.75 -5.36 8.13
CA ALA A 85 10.18 -4.06 7.89
C ALA A 85 10.77 -3.37 6.66
N VAL A 86 10.00 -2.46 6.08
CA VAL A 86 10.47 -1.50 5.09
C VAL A 86 10.69 -0.17 5.79
N CYS A 87 11.91 0.32 5.77
CA CYS A 87 12.30 1.56 6.43
C CYS A 87 12.52 2.68 5.42
N ALA A 88 12.19 3.90 5.80
CA ALA A 88 12.34 5.08 4.96
C ALA A 88 13.37 6.05 5.54
N THR A 89 14.37 6.39 4.73
CA THR A 89 15.30 7.50 5.03
C THR A 89 14.71 8.77 4.40
N LEU A 90 14.24 9.68 5.24
CA LEU A 90 13.61 10.93 4.81
C LEU A 90 14.50 12.11 5.19
N LYS A 91 14.79 12.96 4.21
CA LYS A 91 15.59 14.17 4.43
C LYS A 91 14.89 15.09 5.43
N GLY A 92 15.60 15.50 6.46
CA GLY A 92 15.08 16.37 7.52
C GLY A 92 14.51 15.63 8.74
N LEU A 93 14.41 14.29 8.69
CA LEU A 93 14.13 13.49 9.87
C LEU A 93 15.42 12.96 10.49
N SER A 94 15.51 13.06 11.82
CA SER A 94 16.65 12.54 12.60
C SER A 94 16.54 11.04 12.91
N PHE A 95 15.43 10.41 12.53
CA PHE A 95 15.18 9.00 12.73
C PHE A 95 14.68 8.36 11.42
N GLU A 96 14.77 7.06 11.35
CA GLU A 96 14.34 6.27 10.20
C GLU A 96 13.05 5.52 10.55
N PRO A 97 11.88 5.97 10.07
CA PRO A 97 10.63 5.25 10.31
C PRO A 97 10.63 3.91 9.56
N CYS A 98 10.20 2.86 10.24
CA CYS A 98 10.05 1.53 9.68
C CYS A 98 8.58 1.09 9.71
N PHE A 99 8.15 0.40 8.67
CA PHE A 99 6.76 0.00 8.48
C PHE A 99 6.65 -1.50 8.25
N ASN A 100 5.66 -2.10 8.87
CA ASN A 100 5.22 -3.45 8.56
C ASN A 100 4.08 -3.37 7.53
N LEU A 101 4.14 -4.20 6.50
CA LEU A 101 3.15 -4.24 5.45
C LEU A 101 2.28 -5.49 5.58
N ASN A 102 0.97 -5.28 5.61
CA ASN A 102 -0.03 -6.33 5.64
C ASN A 102 -0.90 -6.24 4.39
N ARG A 103 -1.00 -7.33 3.67
CA ARG A 103 -1.89 -7.41 2.52
C ARG A 103 -3.34 -7.43 2.98
N THR A 104 -4.15 -6.53 2.49
CA THR A 104 -5.58 -6.39 2.84
C THR A 104 -6.50 -6.84 1.72
N GLY A 105 -5.98 -7.05 0.51
CA GLY A 105 -6.69 -7.53 -0.66
C GLY A 105 -5.73 -7.85 -1.79
N GLU A 106 -6.24 -8.24 -2.95
CA GLU A 106 -5.40 -8.53 -4.12
C GLU A 106 -4.64 -7.29 -4.63
N GLN A 107 -5.22 -6.12 -4.45
CA GLN A 107 -4.71 -4.85 -4.95
C GLN A 107 -4.49 -3.83 -3.82
N SER A 108 -4.48 -4.27 -2.57
CA SER A 108 -4.40 -3.38 -1.43
C SER A 108 -3.52 -3.92 -0.31
N PHE A 109 -2.92 -2.99 0.44
CA PHE A 109 -2.16 -3.30 1.64
C PHE A 109 -2.26 -2.17 2.66
N ARG A 110 -1.93 -2.48 3.90
CA ARG A 110 -1.78 -1.52 4.99
C ARG A 110 -0.32 -1.46 5.40
N ALA A 111 0.23 -0.26 5.48
CA ALA A 111 1.53 -0.01 6.08
C ALA A 111 1.32 0.58 7.48
N SER A 112 1.81 -0.10 8.49
CA SER A 112 1.71 0.33 9.89
C SER A 112 3.10 0.66 10.42
N LEU A 113 3.24 1.79 11.11
CA LEU A 113 4.49 2.17 11.75
C LEU A 113 4.86 1.13 12.82
N THR A 114 6.06 0.61 12.75
CA THR A 114 6.54 -0.43 13.67
C THR A 114 6.45 0.05 15.12
N GLY A 115 5.80 -0.75 15.97
CA GLY A 115 5.56 -0.44 17.36
C GLY A 115 4.29 0.36 17.68
N LEU A 116 3.64 0.97 16.69
CA LEU A 116 2.41 1.75 16.88
C LEU A 116 1.16 1.08 16.29
N GLY A 117 1.33 0.07 15.44
CA GLY A 117 0.24 -0.76 14.92
C GLY A 117 -0.93 0.04 14.33
N SER A 118 -2.12 -0.18 14.85
CA SER A 118 -3.34 0.45 14.35
C SER A 118 -3.45 1.96 14.60
N PHE A 119 -2.62 2.51 15.47
CA PHE A 119 -2.62 3.95 15.77
C PHE A 119 -1.93 4.80 14.70
N ALA A 120 -0.99 4.22 13.97
CA ALA A 120 -0.25 4.92 12.91
C ALA A 120 -0.12 4.03 11.68
N HIS A 121 -1.06 4.14 10.77
CA HIS A 121 -1.06 3.37 9.52
C HIS A 121 -1.63 4.18 8.35
N CYS A 122 -1.29 3.72 7.16
CA CYS A 122 -1.91 4.15 5.92
C CYS A 122 -2.43 2.93 5.15
N ASP A 123 -3.57 3.07 4.54
CA ASP A 123 -4.14 2.09 3.62
C ASP A 123 -3.83 2.47 2.18
N PHE A 124 -3.35 1.51 1.42
CA PHE A 124 -2.93 1.67 0.03
C PHE A 124 -3.79 0.80 -0.88
N VAL A 125 -4.31 1.40 -1.95
CA VAL A 125 -5.07 0.70 -2.99
C VAL A 125 -4.42 0.96 -4.33
N ARG A 126 -4.08 -0.11 -5.06
CA ARG A 126 -3.49 -0.01 -6.38
C ARG A 126 -4.44 0.67 -7.35
N ARG A 127 -3.95 1.67 -8.07
CA ARG A 127 -4.64 2.22 -9.23
C ARG A 127 -4.39 1.31 -10.43
N LEU A 128 -5.44 0.64 -10.84
CA LEU A 128 -5.47 0.00 -12.15
C LEU A 128 -5.75 1.11 -13.16
N ASN A 129 -4.87 1.30 -14.12
CA ASN A 129 -5.11 2.22 -15.22
C ASN A 129 -6.37 1.74 -15.94
N SER A 130 -7.44 2.52 -15.86
CA SER A 130 -8.53 2.42 -16.83
C SER A 130 -7.87 2.66 -18.19
N ALA A 131 -8.06 1.74 -19.12
CA ALA A 131 -7.43 1.78 -20.44
C ALA A 131 -7.54 3.19 -21.05
N GLY A 132 -6.40 3.88 -21.22
CA GLY A 132 -6.33 5.16 -21.92
C GLY A 132 -5.42 6.24 -21.34
N LEU A 133 -4.89 6.10 -20.16
CA LEU A 133 -3.96 7.07 -19.60
C LEU A 133 -2.59 6.43 -19.33
N ASN A 134 -1.91 6.07 -20.41
CA ASN A 134 -0.47 5.89 -20.42
C ASN A 134 0.19 7.29 -20.48
N GLU A 135 0.02 8.07 -19.45
CA GLU A 135 0.92 9.19 -19.23
C GLU A 135 2.00 8.72 -18.26
N PRO A 136 3.24 8.54 -18.74
CA PRO A 136 4.34 8.38 -17.81
C PRO A 136 4.40 9.67 -16.99
N VAL A 137 4.21 9.56 -15.68
CA VAL A 137 4.52 10.68 -14.78
C VAL A 137 5.97 11.02 -15.05
N ALA A 138 6.18 12.19 -15.70
CA ALA A 138 7.50 12.62 -16.08
C ALA A 138 8.37 12.65 -14.82
N ARG A 139 9.50 11.93 -14.85
CA ARG A 139 10.52 12.08 -13.81
C ARG A 139 10.85 13.56 -13.72
N PRO A 140 10.78 14.18 -12.54
CA PRO A 140 11.32 15.52 -12.40
C PRO A 140 12.78 15.45 -12.84
N GLY A 141 13.12 16.27 -13.85
CA GLY A 141 14.45 16.29 -14.43
C GLY A 141 15.48 16.42 -13.33
N ARG A 142 16.53 15.62 -13.42
CA ARG A 142 17.73 15.77 -12.63
C ARG A 142 18.27 17.19 -12.93
N PRO A 143 18.58 18.01 -11.93
CA PRO A 143 19.35 19.23 -12.16
C PRO A 143 20.74 18.90 -12.65
#